data_29807bb0a45459bc36fa7090a7c0dc21
#
_entry.id   29807bb0a45459bc36fa7090a7c0dc21
#
_cell.length_a   1.000
_cell.length_b   1.000
_cell.length_c   1.000
_cell.angle_alpha   90.00
_cell.angle_beta   90.00
_cell.angle_gamma   90.00
#
_symmetry.space_group_name_H-M   'P 1'
#
loop_
_entity.id
_entity.type
_entity.pdbx_description
1 polymer ?
#
loop_
_entity_poly.entity_id
_entity_poly.type
_entity_poly.pdbx_seq_one_letter_code
_entity_poly.pdbx_strand_id
1 'polypeptide(L)'
;LPLPAVRGMAYDGDASVRKDAYEAEIASYKKMELPMSYCLNSIKMEARTMAKAKGFSSVLDMTLDQNRMDRETLDAMIGAIKEYLPHFRRYLRAKAKYLGHADGLPFYDLFAPVGKASKAYTIEEAREVLLREMGKFTPAMAEFMDNAFEQRWIDVYPREGKGGGAFCAGAHEYDRSLILTNFQGSFSDISTLAHELGHAWHNRCMAGLPYCLTGTPMPLAETASIFNET
;
A
#
# COMPACT_ATOMS: atom_id res chain seq x y z
N LEU A 1 -16.17 15.28 3.51
CA LEU A 1 -15.79 14.06 2.76
C LEU A 1 -15.05 13.09 3.68
N PRO A 2 -15.18 11.77 3.48
CA PRO A 2 -14.36 10.76 4.15
C PRO A 2 -12.87 10.96 3.83
N LEU A 3 -11.99 10.67 4.78
CA LEU A 3 -10.54 10.85 4.59
C LEU A 3 -9.98 10.13 3.34
N PRO A 4 -10.40 8.89 3.01
CA PRO A 4 -9.94 8.24 1.78
C PRO A 4 -10.28 9.02 0.50
N ALA A 5 -11.45 9.65 0.44
CA ALA A 5 -11.85 10.45 -0.71
C ALA A 5 -11.01 11.74 -0.81
N VAL A 6 -10.71 12.39 0.33
CA VAL A 6 -9.83 13.58 0.36
C VAL A 6 -8.41 13.20 -0.09
N ARG A 7 -7.89 12.07 0.34
CA ARG A 7 -6.56 11.57 -0.10
C ARG A 7 -6.53 11.21 -1.59
N GLY A 8 -7.62 10.71 -2.14
CA GLY A 8 -7.74 10.48 -3.59
C GLY A 8 -7.57 11.74 -4.42
N MET A 9 -7.94 12.91 -3.88
CA MET A 9 -7.75 14.20 -4.55
C MET A 9 -6.28 14.59 -4.75
N ALA A 10 -5.32 13.90 -4.10
CA ALA A 10 -3.88 14.11 -4.36
C ALA A 10 -3.47 13.76 -5.81
N TYR A 11 -4.28 13.02 -6.53
CA TYR A 11 -4.08 12.62 -7.93
C TYR A 11 -4.85 13.51 -8.92
N ASP A 12 -5.58 14.54 -8.46
CA ASP A 12 -6.34 15.42 -9.32
C ASP A 12 -5.41 16.22 -10.26
N GLY A 13 -5.90 16.49 -11.48
CA GLY A 13 -5.19 17.33 -12.44
C GLY A 13 -5.06 18.80 -12.02
N ASP A 14 -6.02 19.30 -11.24
CA ASP A 14 -6.03 20.67 -10.74
C ASP A 14 -5.19 20.82 -9.46
N ALA A 15 -4.18 21.68 -9.52
CA ALA A 15 -3.28 21.96 -8.41
C ALA A 15 -4.00 22.58 -7.19
N SER A 16 -5.06 23.36 -7.41
CA SER A 16 -5.84 23.95 -6.31
C SER A 16 -6.59 22.88 -5.54
N VAL A 17 -7.20 21.91 -6.22
CA VAL A 17 -7.90 20.78 -5.61
C VAL A 17 -6.92 19.95 -4.74
N ARG A 18 -5.73 19.63 -5.26
CA ARG A 18 -4.71 18.89 -4.52
C ARG A 18 -4.28 19.64 -3.25
N LYS A 19 -4.02 20.95 -3.38
CA LYS A 19 -3.59 21.80 -2.28
C LYS A 19 -4.67 21.94 -1.20
N ASP A 20 -5.89 22.25 -1.58
CA ASP A 20 -7.02 22.44 -0.65
C ASP A 20 -7.33 21.13 0.10
N ALA A 21 -7.29 19.99 -0.59
CA ALA A 21 -7.45 18.67 0.03
C ALA A 21 -6.36 18.39 1.06
N TYR A 22 -5.09 18.64 0.72
CA TYR A 22 -3.96 18.50 1.64
C TYR A 22 -4.09 19.38 2.87
N GLU A 23 -4.40 20.67 2.68
CA GLU A 23 -4.56 21.62 3.80
C GLU A 23 -5.72 21.22 4.72
N ALA A 24 -6.84 20.76 4.15
CA ALA A 24 -7.97 20.24 4.91
C ALA A 24 -7.60 18.98 5.71
N GLU A 25 -6.87 18.03 5.11
CA GLU A 25 -6.38 16.84 5.80
C GLU A 25 -5.48 17.21 6.98
N ILE A 26 -4.45 18.04 6.76
CA ILE A 26 -3.51 18.47 7.82
C ILE A 26 -4.25 19.21 8.94
N ALA A 27 -5.20 20.10 8.59
CA ALA A 27 -6.00 20.81 9.59
C ALA A 27 -6.84 19.86 10.46
N SER A 28 -7.32 18.75 9.88
CA SER A 28 -8.09 17.74 10.61
C SER A 28 -7.29 17.02 11.69
N TYR A 29 -5.98 16.81 11.46
CA TYR A 29 -5.09 16.09 12.38
C TYR A 29 -4.80 16.85 13.66
N LYS A 30 -4.84 18.19 13.65
CA LYS A 30 -4.63 19.01 14.87
C LYS A 30 -5.57 18.62 16.00
N LYS A 31 -6.78 18.18 15.69
CA LYS A 31 -7.77 17.72 16.68
C LYS A 31 -7.37 16.42 17.38
N MET A 32 -6.56 15.60 16.69
CA MET A 32 -6.17 14.27 17.16
C MET A 32 -4.70 14.19 17.58
N GLU A 33 -3.95 15.29 17.48
CA GLU A 33 -2.50 15.32 17.75
C GLU A 33 -2.14 14.75 19.12
N LEU A 34 -2.80 15.26 20.16
CA LEU A 34 -2.51 14.83 21.54
C LEU A 34 -2.92 13.36 21.80
N PRO A 35 -4.12 12.88 21.49
CA PRO A 35 -4.45 11.46 21.61
C PRO A 35 -3.51 10.55 20.83
N MET A 36 -3.16 10.92 19.58
CA MET A 36 -2.26 10.13 18.74
C MET A 36 -0.84 10.08 19.29
N SER A 37 -0.34 11.16 19.88
CA SER A 37 0.98 11.16 20.53
C SER A 37 1.03 10.20 21.72
N TYR A 38 -0.02 10.14 22.54
CA TYR A 38 -0.13 9.16 23.63
C TYR A 38 -0.19 7.73 23.11
N CYS A 39 -0.98 7.46 22.06
CA CYS A 39 -1.03 6.14 21.42
C CYS A 39 0.35 5.70 20.93
N LEU A 40 1.05 6.56 20.19
CA LEU A 40 2.40 6.26 19.69
C LEU A 40 3.39 6.01 20.82
N ASN A 41 3.37 6.82 21.89
CA ASN A 41 4.23 6.63 23.04
C ASN A 41 3.95 5.29 23.74
N SER A 42 2.68 4.92 23.89
CA SER A 42 2.29 3.64 24.49
C SER A 42 2.79 2.46 23.66
N ILE A 43 2.60 2.48 22.34
CA ILE A 43 3.09 1.44 21.43
C ILE A 43 4.63 1.31 21.49
N LYS A 44 5.35 2.44 21.49
CA LYS A 44 6.82 2.43 21.59
C LYS A 44 7.30 1.92 22.95
N MET A 45 6.60 2.27 24.02
CA MET A 45 6.94 1.79 25.38
C MET A 45 6.67 0.29 25.50
N GLU A 46 5.53 -0.21 24.99
CA GLU A 46 5.23 -1.63 24.93
C GLU A 46 6.32 -2.40 24.17
N ALA A 47 6.66 -1.97 22.96
CA ALA A 47 7.71 -2.60 22.15
C ALA A 47 9.06 -2.69 22.89
N ARG A 48 9.46 -1.63 23.57
CA ARG A 48 10.69 -1.61 24.40
C ARG A 48 10.60 -2.55 25.59
N THR A 49 9.46 -2.59 26.27
CA THR A 49 9.24 -3.47 27.42
C THR A 49 9.28 -4.93 26.98
N MET A 50 8.63 -5.25 25.87
CA MET A 50 8.61 -6.62 25.33
C MET A 50 9.98 -7.07 24.83
N ALA A 51 10.74 -6.19 24.15
CA ALA A 51 12.11 -6.52 23.73
C ALA A 51 12.99 -6.86 24.94
N LYS A 52 12.94 -6.01 25.98
CA LYS A 52 13.68 -6.26 27.24
C LYS A 52 13.24 -7.55 27.94
N ALA A 53 11.93 -7.79 28.07
CA ALA A 53 11.38 -8.97 28.71
C ALA A 53 11.76 -10.28 27.98
N LYS A 54 11.88 -10.22 26.66
CA LYS A 54 12.31 -11.35 25.81
C LYS A 54 13.85 -11.49 25.70
N GLY A 55 14.62 -10.62 26.34
CA GLY A 55 16.10 -10.69 26.34
C GLY A 55 16.78 -10.09 25.12
N PHE A 56 16.08 -9.35 24.28
CA PHE A 56 16.68 -8.65 23.15
C PHE A 56 17.39 -7.36 23.58
N SER A 57 18.51 -7.05 22.92
CA SER A 57 19.28 -5.83 23.18
C SER A 57 18.58 -4.55 22.69
N SER A 58 17.74 -4.68 21.67
CA SER A 58 16.95 -3.57 21.12
C SER A 58 15.61 -4.05 20.53
N VAL A 59 14.71 -3.11 20.29
CA VAL A 59 13.45 -3.39 19.52
C VAL A 59 13.78 -3.83 18.11
N LEU A 60 14.84 -3.29 17.50
CA LEU A 60 15.28 -3.68 16.17
C LEU A 60 15.71 -5.14 16.13
N ASP A 61 16.51 -5.60 17.11
CA ASP A 61 16.95 -7.00 17.16
C ASP A 61 15.77 -7.95 17.33
N MET A 62 14.80 -7.58 18.17
CA MET A 62 13.54 -8.34 18.30
C MET A 62 12.78 -8.38 16.97
N THR A 63 12.71 -7.27 16.24
CA THR A 63 12.01 -7.20 14.95
C THR A 63 12.70 -8.03 13.88
N LEU A 64 14.04 -8.02 13.84
CA LEU A 64 14.82 -8.84 12.92
C LEU A 64 14.59 -10.34 13.17
N ASP A 65 14.63 -10.76 14.43
CA ASP A 65 14.35 -12.15 14.83
C ASP A 65 12.93 -12.58 14.39
N GLN A 66 11.91 -11.76 14.69
CA GLN A 66 10.52 -12.02 14.30
C GLN A 66 10.33 -12.11 12.78
N ASN A 67 11.11 -11.35 12.01
CA ASN A 67 11.08 -11.35 10.55
C ASN A 67 12.06 -12.34 9.92
N ARG A 68 12.78 -13.11 10.72
CA ARG A 68 13.78 -14.08 10.24
C ARG A 68 14.81 -13.45 9.30
N MET A 69 15.19 -12.21 9.60
CA MET A 69 16.15 -11.40 8.84
C MET A 69 17.40 -11.18 9.69
N ASP A 70 18.57 -11.35 9.10
CA ASP A 70 19.82 -10.96 9.76
C ASP A 70 20.10 -9.45 9.60
N ARG A 71 20.99 -8.95 10.44
CA ARG A 71 21.37 -7.54 10.46
C ARG A 71 22.11 -7.12 9.21
N GLU A 72 22.93 -8.00 8.65
CA GLU A 72 23.72 -7.75 7.45
C GLU A 72 22.84 -7.50 6.24
N THR A 73 21.81 -8.29 6.05
CA THR A 73 20.80 -8.12 5.00
C THR A 73 20.07 -6.78 5.13
N LEU A 74 19.64 -6.41 6.35
CA LEU A 74 19.01 -5.10 6.57
C LEU A 74 19.97 -3.95 6.22
N ASP A 75 21.22 -4.01 6.71
CA ASP A 75 22.22 -2.96 6.50
C ASP A 75 22.59 -2.82 5.01
N ALA A 76 22.68 -3.95 4.27
CA ALA A 76 22.90 -3.95 2.84
C ALA A 76 21.74 -3.28 2.08
N MET A 77 20.50 -3.62 2.44
CA MET A 77 19.30 -3.01 1.84
C MET A 77 19.24 -1.51 2.09
N ILE A 78 19.44 -1.08 3.34
CA ILE A 78 19.45 0.34 3.70
C ILE A 78 20.63 1.08 3.03
N GLY A 79 21.78 0.41 2.89
CA GLY A 79 22.95 0.93 2.17
C GLY A 79 22.62 1.22 0.70
N ALA A 80 22.03 0.25 0.02
CA ALA A 80 21.59 0.39 -1.38
C ALA A 80 20.56 1.53 -1.54
N ILE A 81 19.55 1.61 -0.67
CA ILE A 81 18.57 2.69 -0.69
C ILE A 81 19.27 4.06 -0.57
N LYS A 82 20.22 4.22 0.38
CA LYS A 82 20.95 5.47 0.57
C LYS A 82 21.78 5.84 -0.65
N GLU A 83 22.40 4.87 -1.31
CA GLU A 83 23.16 5.08 -2.55
C GLU A 83 22.29 5.61 -3.68
N TYR A 84 21.04 5.13 -3.79
CA TYR A 84 20.09 5.55 -4.81
C TYR A 84 19.33 6.86 -4.50
N LEU A 85 19.35 7.36 -3.26
CA LEU A 85 18.67 8.62 -2.89
C LEU A 85 18.97 9.81 -3.82
N PRO A 86 20.18 10.02 -4.33
CA PRO A 86 20.44 11.12 -5.28
C PRO A 86 19.60 11.03 -6.56
N HIS A 87 19.30 9.81 -7.03
CA HIS A 87 18.47 9.60 -8.23
C HIS A 87 17.00 9.97 -7.96
N PHE A 88 16.45 9.57 -6.83
CA PHE A 88 15.11 9.98 -6.42
C PHE A 88 14.99 11.49 -6.23
N ARG A 89 15.99 12.13 -5.59
CA ARG A 89 16.04 13.59 -5.45
C ARG A 89 16.10 14.29 -6.79
N ARG A 90 16.84 13.75 -7.78
CA ARG A 90 16.88 14.28 -9.15
C ARG A 90 15.51 14.22 -9.80
N TYR A 91 14.80 13.10 -9.67
CA TYR A 91 13.43 12.95 -10.15
C TYR A 91 12.50 13.99 -9.52
N LEU A 92 12.48 14.12 -8.18
CA LEU A 92 11.63 15.08 -7.50
C LEU A 92 11.91 16.53 -7.91
N ARG A 93 13.18 16.90 -8.09
CA ARG A 93 13.57 18.23 -8.61
C ARG A 93 13.09 18.45 -10.06
N ALA A 94 13.20 17.43 -10.90
CA ALA A 94 12.70 17.52 -12.28
C ALA A 94 11.18 17.67 -12.31
N LYS A 95 10.46 16.92 -11.48
CA LYS A 95 8.99 17.04 -11.30
C LYS A 95 8.59 18.40 -10.77
N ALA A 96 9.30 18.93 -9.76
CA ALA A 96 9.06 20.27 -9.23
C ALA A 96 9.19 21.33 -10.35
N LYS A 97 10.28 21.29 -11.11
CA LYS A 97 10.49 22.20 -12.25
C LYS A 97 9.41 22.06 -13.32
N TYR A 98 8.99 20.83 -13.63
CA TYR A 98 7.92 20.57 -14.60
C TYR A 98 6.59 21.20 -14.17
N LEU A 99 6.27 21.14 -12.86
CA LEU A 99 5.06 21.72 -12.26
C LEU A 99 5.18 23.22 -11.94
N GLY A 100 6.32 23.87 -12.26
CA GLY A 100 6.53 25.32 -12.08
C GLY A 100 6.99 25.74 -10.68
N HIS A 101 7.49 24.81 -9.86
CA HIS A 101 8.01 25.11 -8.51
C HIS A 101 9.52 25.43 -8.55
N ALA A 102 9.91 26.54 -7.93
CA ALA A 102 11.32 26.97 -7.86
C ALA A 102 12.08 26.35 -6.68
N ASP A 103 11.43 26.22 -5.52
CA ASP A 103 12.07 25.91 -4.24
C ASP A 103 11.93 24.43 -3.80
N GLY A 104 11.49 23.57 -4.71
CA GLY A 104 11.26 22.16 -4.46
C GLY A 104 9.82 21.73 -4.67
N LEU A 105 9.54 20.43 -4.63
CA LEU A 105 8.22 19.89 -4.85
C LEU A 105 7.39 19.95 -3.55
N PRO A 106 6.28 20.71 -3.54
CA PRO A 106 5.37 20.68 -2.40
C PRO A 106 4.78 19.29 -2.19
N PHE A 107 4.50 18.94 -0.94
CA PHE A 107 4.00 17.58 -0.63
C PHE A 107 2.66 17.28 -1.33
N TYR A 108 1.76 18.26 -1.47
CA TYR A 108 0.48 18.10 -2.18
C TYR A 108 0.62 17.84 -3.69
N ASP A 109 1.79 18.09 -4.27
CA ASP A 109 2.08 17.80 -5.68
C ASP A 109 2.90 16.52 -5.88
N LEU A 110 3.17 15.77 -4.80
CA LEU A 110 3.95 14.52 -4.89
C LEU A 110 3.29 13.52 -5.85
N PHE A 111 1.97 13.41 -5.83
CA PHE A 111 1.18 12.53 -6.69
C PHE A 111 0.55 13.23 -7.89
N ALA A 112 0.84 14.53 -8.09
CA ALA A 112 0.34 15.25 -9.24
C ALA A 112 0.65 14.50 -10.55
N PRO A 113 -0.32 14.37 -11.47
CA PRO A 113 -0.09 13.69 -12.74
C PRO A 113 0.94 14.46 -13.58
N VAL A 114 1.78 13.71 -14.31
CA VAL A 114 2.76 14.24 -15.25
C VAL A 114 2.27 13.90 -16.66
N GLY A 115 2.09 14.91 -17.51
CA GLY A 115 1.54 14.74 -18.86
C GLY A 115 0.05 15.07 -18.93
N LYS A 116 -0.63 14.49 -19.92
CA LYS A 116 -2.09 14.68 -20.06
C LYS A 116 -2.84 13.91 -18.97
N ALA A 117 -3.97 14.45 -18.53
CA ALA A 117 -4.85 13.77 -17.57
C ALA A 117 -5.09 12.32 -17.99
N SER A 118 -4.90 11.40 -17.08
CA SER A 118 -5.17 9.99 -17.29
C SER A 118 -6.66 9.74 -17.44
N LYS A 119 -7.01 8.72 -18.22
CA LYS A 119 -8.37 8.19 -18.31
C LYS A 119 -8.85 7.79 -16.91
N ALA A 120 -10.09 8.10 -16.56
CA ALA A 120 -10.76 7.48 -15.45
C ALA A 120 -11.23 6.07 -15.86
N TYR A 121 -10.98 5.09 -15.00
CA TYR A 121 -11.34 3.69 -15.22
C TYR A 121 -12.55 3.30 -14.38
N THR A 122 -13.45 2.49 -14.93
CA THR A 122 -14.44 1.77 -14.12
C THR A 122 -13.83 0.53 -13.50
N ILE A 123 -14.52 -0.08 -12.55
CA ILE A 123 -14.05 -1.33 -11.95
C ILE A 123 -14.08 -2.49 -12.96
N GLU A 124 -15.01 -2.47 -13.90
CA GLU A 124 -15.10 -3.43 -15.00
C GLU A 124 -13.90 -3.31 -15.95
N GLU A 125 -13.52 -2.09 -16.32
CA GLU A 125 -12.31 -1.83 -17.12
C GLU A 125 -11.04 -2.24 -16.37
N ALA A 126 -10.98 -2.00 -15.04
CA ALA A 126 -9.89 -2.47 -14.21
C ALA A 126 -9.79 -4.00 -14.20
N ARG A 127 -10.92 -4.70 -14.04
CA ARG A 127 -10.99 -6.18 -14.17
C ARG A 127 -10.45 -6.63 -15.52
N GLU A 128 -10.90 -6.05 -16.63
CA GLU A 128 -10.43 -6.40 -17.98
C GLU A 128 -8.90 -6.24 -18.13
N VAL A 129 -8.34 -5.13 -17.61
CA VAL A 129 -6.90 -4.89 -17.64
C VAL A 129 -6.17 -5.98 -16.87
N LEU A 130 -6.59 -6.26 -15.63
CA LEU A 130 -5.96 -7.26 -14.76
C LEU A 130 -6.02 -8.66 -15.37
N LEU A 131 -7.18 -9.10 -15.85
CA LEU A 131 -7.34 -10.44 -16.44
C LEU A 131 -6.49 -10.58 -17.70
N ARG A 132 -6.43 -9.54 -18.55
CA ARG A 132 -5.60 -9.53 -19.74
C ARG A 132 -4.11 -9.63 -19.43
N GLU A 133 -3.62 -8.82 -18.48
CA GLU A 133 -2.18 -8.78 -18.19
C GLU A 133 -1.73 -10.03 -17.43
N MET A 134 -2.47 -10.44 -16.41
CA MET A 134 -2.14 -11.66 -15.65
C MET A 134 -2.32 -12.94 -16.48
N GLY A 135 -3.27 -12.94 -17.42
CA GLY A 135 -3.46 -14.04 -18.37
C GLY A 135 -2.27 -14.27 -19.31
N LYS A 136 -1.47 -13.22 -19.59
CA LYS A 136 -0.21 -13.35 -20.34
C LYS A 136 0.86 -14.08 -19.53
N PHE A 137 0.85 -13.94 -18.21
CA PHE A 137 1.76 -14.64 -17.32
C PHE A 137 1.30 -16.07 -17.06
N THR A 138 0.06 -16.25 -16.56
CA THR A 138 -0.55 -17.58 -16.39
C THR A 138 -2.08 -17.50 -16.42
N PRO A 139 -2.75 -18.35 -17.23
CA PRO A 139 -4.20 -18.43 -17.24
C PRO A 139 -4.81 -18.72 -15.86
N ALA A 140 -4.16 -19.53 -15.04
CA ALA A 140 -4.64 -19.88 -13.70
C ALA A 140 -4.76 -18.67 -12.77
N MET A 141 -3.84 -17.70 -12.86
CA MET A 141 -3.90 -16.46 -12.07
C MET A 141 -5.04 -15.57 -12.54
N ALA A 142 -5.23 -15.43 -13.85
CA ALA A 142 -6.35 -14.67 -14.40
C ALA A 142 -7.70 -15.27 -14.00
N GLU A 143 -7.86 -16.59 -14.11
CA GLU A 143 -9.07 -17.30 -13.68
C GLU A 143 -9.34 -17.12 -12.18
N PHE A 144 -8.31 -17.18 -11.35
CA PHE A 144 -8.42 -16.94 -9.92
C PHE A 144 -8.88 -15.50 -9.62
N MET A 145 -8.29 -14.51 -10.29
CA MET A 145 -8.70 -13.11 -10.13
C MET A 145 -10.14 -12.88 -10.61
N ASP A 146 -10.50 -13.47 -11.73
CA ASP A 146 -11.86 -13.38 -12.24
C ASP A 146 -12.87 -13.94 -11.24
N ASN A 147 -12.56 -15.10 -10.66
CA ASN A 147 -13.37 -15.68 -9.58
C ASN A 147 -13.50 -14.75 -8.36
N ALA A 148 -12.44 -14.00 -7.99
CA ALA A 148 -12.51 -13.06 -6.88
C ALA A 148 -13.54 -11.93 -7.14
N PHE A 149 -13.66 -11.46 -8.38
CA PHE A 149 -14.70 -10.51 -8.79
C PHE A 149 -16.08 -11.16 -8.77
N GLU A 150 -16.26 -12.32 -9.40
CA GLU A 150 -17.54 -13.04 -9.47
C GLU A 150 -18.08 -13.39 -8.10
N GLN A 151 -17.22 -13.84 -7.18
CA GLN A 151 -17.59 -14.21 -5.82
C GLN A 151 -17.68 -13.01 -4.86
N ARG A 152 -17.49 -11.78 -5.37
CA ARG A 152 -17.58 -10.54 -4.59
C ARG A 152 -16.68 -10.50 -3.37
N TRP A 153 -15.44 -10.93 -3.53
CA TRP A 153 -14.45 -10.86 -2.45
C TRP A 153 -13.95 -9.43 -2.17
N ILE A 154 -14.26 -8.49 -3.09
CA ILE A 154 -13.70 -7.14 -3.11
C ILE A 154 -14.75 -6.12 -2.69
N ASP A 155 -14.50 -5.43 -1.58
CA ASP A 155 -15.22 -4.22 -1.18
C ASP A 155 -14.57 -3.01 -1.87
N VAL A 156 -15.16 -2.54 -2.96
CA VAL A 156 -14.50 -1.70 -3.97
C VAL A 156 -14.45 -0.22 -3.57
N TYR A 157 -15.63 0.41 -3.36
CA TYR A 157 -15.74 1.86 -3.36
C TYR A 157 -15.59 2.49 -1.97
N PRO A 158 -15.07 3.75 -1.90
CA PRO A 158 -15.06 4.51 -0.64
C PRO A 158 -16.48 4.83 -0.18
N ARG A 159 -16.72 4.81 1.13
CA ARG A 159 -17.96 5.23 1.78
C ARG A 159 -17.71 5.73 3.19
N GLU A 160 -18.69 6.37 3.79
CA GLU A 160 -18.63 6.79 5.18
C GLU A 160 -18.43 5.57 6.12
N GLY A 161 -17.56 5.73 7.10
CA GLY A 161 -17.21 4.67 8.07
C GLY A 161 -16.26 3.59 7.56
N LYS A 162 -15.91 3.57 6.25
CA LYS A 162 -14.94 2.63 5.70
C LYS A 162 -13.51 3.07 6.02
N GLY A 163 -12.66 2.09 6.38
CA GLY A 163 -11.23 2.30 6.60
C GLY A 163 -10.51 2.81 5.35
N GLY A 164 -9.47 3.62 5.53
CA GLY A 164 -8.63 4.10 4.43
C GLY A 164 -7.59 3.06 3.99
N GLY A 165 -7.03 3.28 2.79
CA GLY A 165 -6.05 2.38 2.20
C GLY A 165 -6.71 1.17 1.53
N ALA A 166 -5.93 0.10 1.39
CA ALA A 166 -6.37 -1.20 0.90
C ALA A 166 -5.76 -2.31 1.77
N PHE A 167 -6.37 -3.46 1.80
CA PHE A 167 -5.77 -4.66 2.39
C PHE A 167 -6.45 -5.93 1.87
N CYS A 168 -5.73 -7.03 1.95
CA CYS A 168 -6.22 -8.38 1.70
C CYS A 168 -6.13 -9.20 2.99
N ALA A 169 -7.25 -9.76 3.44
CA ALA A 169 -7.34 -10.67 4.56
C ALA A 169 -7.67 -12.09 4.08
N GLY A 170 -6.77 -13.05 4.37
CA GLY A 170 -7.03 -14.45 4.07
C GLY A 170 -8.08 -15.04 5.01
N ALA A 171 -9.06 -15.72 4.45
CA ALA A 171 -10.07 -16.51 5.18
C ALA A 171 -9.81 -18.00 4.89
N HIS A 172 -8.76 -18.52 5.50
CA HIS A 172 -8.20 -19.86 5.22
C HIS A 172 -9.25 -20.98 5.28
N GLU A 173 -10.15 -20.94 6.27
CA GLU A 173 -11.21 -21.95 6.43
C GLU A 173 -12.20 -21.99 5.27
N TYR A 174 -12.31 -20.91 4.52
CA TYR A 174 -13.26 -20.76 3.40
C TYR A 174 -12.58 -20.77 2.03
N ASP A 175 -11.26 -21.01 1.98
CA ASP A 175 -10.44 -20.96 0.75
C ASP A 175 -10.69 -19.69 -0.07
N ARG A 176 -10.80 -18.54 0.62
CA ARG A 176 -11.02 -17.23 0.01
C ARG A 176 -10.22 -16.14 0.68
N SER A 177 -10.11 -15.02 0.01
CA SER A 177 -9.57 -13.78 0.57
C SER A 177 -10.63 -12.68 0.51
N LEU A 178 -10.62 -11.79 1.50
CA LEU A 178 -11.48 -10.62 1.56
C LEU A 178 -10.62 -9.40 1.31
N ILE A 179 -10.93 -8.64 0.29
CA ILE A 179 -10.16 -7.49 -0.15
C ILE A 179 -10.97 -6.22 0.10
N LEU A 180 -10.35 -5.23 0.73
CA LEU A 180 -10.89 -3.88 0.85
C LEU A 180 -10.04 -2.93 0.01
N THR A 181 -10.68 -2.12 -0.82
CA THR A 181 -10.05 -1.02 -1.56
C THR A 181 -10.88 0.26 -1.42
N ASN A 182 -10.35 1.37 -1.88
CA ASN A 182 -11.07 2.64 -2.00
C ASN A 182 -10.94 3.15 -3.44
N PHE A 183 -11.38 2.36 -4.39
CA PHE A 183 -11.25 2.59 -5.83
C PHE A 183 -11.99 3.85 -6.28
N GLN A 184 -11.29 4.76 -6.95
CA GLN A 184 -11.82 6.03 -7.47
C GLN A 184 -11.57 6.20 -8.98
N GLY A 185 -11.00 5.20 -9.63
CA GLY A 185 -10.81 5.14 -11.08
C GLY A 185 -9.47 5.64 -11.58
N SER A 186 -8.47 5.86 -10.72
CA SER A 186 -7.12 6.17 -11.16
C SER A 186 -6.38 4.90 -11.64
N PHE A 187 -5.32 5.05 -12.43
CA PHE A 187 -4.43 3.93 -12.75
C PHE A 187 -3.77 3.35 -11.50
N SER A 188 -3.47 4.21 -10.52
CA SER A 188 -2.93 3.77 -9.22
C SER A 188 -3.89 2.86 -8.47
N ASP A 189 -5.22 3.03 -8.65
CA ASP A 189 -6.20 2.13 -8.02
C ASP A 189 -6.19 0.75 -8.68
N ILE A 190 -5.90 0.67 -9.99
CA ILE A 190 -5.71 -0.62 -10.68
C ILE A 190 -4.47 -1.33 -10.14
N SER A 191 -3.36 -0.60 -9.97
CA SER A 191 -2.13 -1.12 -9.37
C SER A 191 -2.37 -1.62 -7.94
N THR A 192 -3.09 -0.83 -7.12
CA THR A 192 -3.49 -1.24 -5.77
C THR A 192 -4.33 -2.52 -5.80
N LEU A 193 -5.30 -2.61 -6.72
CA LEU A 193 -6.14 -3.80 -6.84
C LEU A 193 -5.33 -5.03 -7.29
N ALA A 194 -4.35 -4.85 -8.20
CA ALA A 194 -3.40 -5.88 -8.59
C ALA A 194 -2.58 -6.39 -7.39
N HIS A 195 -2.10 -5.46 -6.56
CA HIS A 195 -1.37 -5.72 -5.33
C HIS A 195 -2.19 -6.60 -4.37
N GLU A 196 -3.42 -6.19 -4.05
CA GLU A 196 -4.28 -6.95 -3.12
C GLU A 196 -4.66 -8.33 -3.66
N LEU A 197 -4.90 -8.43 -4.97
CA LEU A 197 -5.13 -9.71 -5.64
C LEU A 197 -3.87 -10.59 -5.65
N GLY A 198 -2.68 -10.00 -5.61
CA GLY A 198 -1.42 -10.73 -5.42
C GLY A 198 -1.31 -11.39 -4.05
N HIS A 199 -1.73 -10.70 -2.99
CA HIS A 199 -1.86 -11.31 -1.66
C HIS A 199 -2.90 -12.43 -1.66
N ALA A 200 -4.03 -12.24 -2.33
CA ALA A 200 -5.05 -13.28 -2.44
C ALA A 200 -4.53 -14.52 -3.18
N TRP A 201 -3.74 -14.34 -4.24
CA TRP A 201 -3.06 -15.42 -4.94
C TRP A 201 -2.05 -16.14 -4.05
N HIS A 202 -1.27 -15.41 -3.26
CA HIS A 202 -0.35 -15.99 -2.27
C HIS A 202 -1.11 -16.86 -1.26
N ASN A 203 -2.23 -16.36 -0.71
CA ASN A 203 -3.09 -17.13 0.18
C ASN A 203 -3.60 -18.41 -0.50
N ARG A 204 -4.01 -18.33 -1.78
CA ARG A 204 -4.44 -19.48 -2.57
C ARG A 204 -3.32 -20.52 -2.74
N CYS A 205 -2.09 -20.08 -2.97
CA CYS A 205 -0.93 -20.97 -3.08
C CYS A 205 -0.60 -21.69 -1.76
N MET A 206 -1.02 -21.14 -0.63
CA MET A 206 -0.90 -21.77 0.69
C MET A 206 -2.09 -22.65 1.06
N ALA A 207 -3.14 -22.70 0.23
CA ALA A 207 -4.30 -23.56 0.47
C ALA A 207 -3.88 -25.03 0.59
N GLY A 208 -4.40 -25.70 1.60
CA GLY A 208 -4.04 -27.08 1.92
C GLY A 208 -2.84 -27.24 2.87
N LEU A 209 -2.13 -26.17 3.20
CA LEU A 209 -1.16 -26.20 4.29
C LEU A 209 -1.88 -26.16 5.65
N PRO A 210 -1.37 -26.81 6.70
CA PRO A 210 -1.84 -26.56 8.06
C PRO A 210 -1.75 -25.07 8.40
N TYR A 211 -2.76 -24.52 9.09
CA TYR A 211 -2.83 -23.10 9.42
C TYR A 211 -1.56 -22.55 10.10
N CYS A 212 -0.93 -23.34 10.97
CA CYS A 212 0.33 -22.97 11.63
C CYS A 212 1.53 -22.78 10.68
N LEU A 213 1.43 -23.23 9.43
CA LEU A 213 2.45 -23.08 8.39
C LEU A 213 2.15 -21.96 7.38
N THR A 214 1.03 -21.24 7.50
CA THR A 214 0.65 -20.17 6.59
C THR A 214 1.21 -18.78 6.99
N GLY A 215 1.92 -18.71 8.12
CA GLY A 215 2.56 -17.46 8.57
C GLY A 215 3.74 -17.07 7.70
N THR A 216 3.66 -15.93 7.03
CA THR A 216 4.72 -15.39 6.17
C THR A 216 5.45 -14.25 6.88
N PRO A 217 6.81 -14.28 6.98
CA PRO A 217 7.58 -13.14 7.49
C PRO A 217 7.34 -11.89 6.63
N MET A 218 7.31 -10.70 7.27
CA MET A 218 7.04 -9.44 6.57
C MET A 218 7.91 -9.18 5.32
N PRO A 219 9.21 -9.49 5.29
CA PRO A 219 10.04 -9.30 4.09
C PRO A 219 9.60 -10.14 2.88
N LEU A 220 8.86 -11.21 3.10
CA LEU A 220 8.34 -12.09 2.03
C LEU A 220 6.85 -11.84 1.73
N ALA A 221 6.14 -11.15 2.63
CA ALA A 221 4.70 -10.95 2.51
C ALA A 221 4.31 -10.20 1.23
N GLU A 222 5.16 -9.27 0.80
CA GLU A 222 4.91 -8.41 -0.38
C GLU A 222 5.44 -8.99 -1.70
N THR A 223 5.99 -10.21 -1.70
CA THR A 223 6.58 -10.79 -2.92
C THR A 223 5.56 -10.95 -4.04
N ALA A 224 4.40 -11.53 -3.74
CA ALA A 224 3.36 -11.77 -4.74
C ALA A 224 2.59 -10.47 -5.08
N SER A 225 2.36 -9.61 -4.09
CA SER A 225 1.65 -8.35 -4.29
C SER A 225 2.43 -7.39 -5.20
N ILE A 226 3.74 -7.17 -4.93
CA ILE A 226 4.61 -6.34 -5.76
C ILE A 226 4.82 -6.94 -7.15
N PHE A 227 4.91 -8.27 -7.26
CA PHE A 227 4.98 -8.94 -8.56
C PHE A 227 3.76 -8.61 -9.44
N ASN A 228 2.57 -8.58 -8.86
CA ASN A 228 1.34 -8.33 -9.61
C ASN A 228 1.17 -6.87 -10.05
N GLU A 229 1.77 -5.91 -9.35
CA GLU A 229 1.69 -4.49 -9.72
C GLU A 229 2.78 -4.04 -10.71
N THR A 230 3.75 -4.91 -11.01
CA THR A 230 4.85 -4.65 -11.95
C THR A 230 4.50 -5.01 -13.37
#